data_25fc4edd094b56a815bbdc7afaf4abc9
#
_entry.id   25fc4edd094b56a815bbdc7afaf4abc9
#
_cell.length_a   1.000
_cell.length_b   1.000
_cell.length_c   1.000
_cell.angle_alpha   90.00
_cell.angle_beta   90.00
_cell.angle_gamma   90.00
#
_symmetry.space_group_name_H-M   'P 1'
#
loop_
_entity.id
_entity.type
_entity.pdbx_description
1 polymer ?
#
loop_
_entity_poly.entity_id
_entity_poly.type
_entity_poly.pdbx_seq_one_letter_code
_entity_poly.pdbx_strand_id
1 'polypeptide(L)'
;MGPAINFDAEESAEVRAFVVQNARQWLIDFHLDGLRLDAVHALRDHSPTHILAELSSAVADMSREVARSLALIAESDLNDPAMVTPVAEGGFGMHAQWADDIHHHLHAWATGERAGYYVDFGAAAGVKKALERIFEHDGSYSTFRRKNWGAKVDAASAHYDAHAFVAFIQDHDQVGNRAPGDRITDTIDYGAHAAIASLYLLGASTPMLFMGEEWGARTPFAFFSDHGERIGPLVSAGRKEEFARMGWSDAVPDPQARSTFEESFLDWSEAESGEHEALLEFYRELLALRRKNSDIQKGAFDSIAVDVLSEGAILMHRGRIGVLASRGDAPVTWEPGSRVQVLASFGGESDGRELTLDGAGALVFERSDA
;
A
#
# COMPACT_ATOMS: atom_id res chain seq x y z
N MET A 1 -0.91 -24.34 -14.28
CA MET A 1 -1.61 -24.08 -13.02
C MET A 1 -2.15 -25.39 -12.49
N GLY A 2 -2.10 -25.61 -11.17
CA GLY A 2 -2.69 -26.77 -10.52
C GLY A 2 -4.23 -26.67 -10.42
N PRO A 3 -4.90 -27.69 -9.83
CA PRO A 3 -6.33 -27.64 -9.57
C PRO A 3 -6.65 -26.53 -8.55
N ALA A 4 -7.78 -25.83 -8.76
CA ALA A 4 -8.30 -24.86 -7.82
C ALA A 4 -8.97 -25.55 -6.62
N ILE A 5 -9.11 -24.80 -5.50
CA ILE A 5 -9.93 -25.24 -4.36
C ILE A 5 -11.39 -25.32 -4.82
N ASN A 6 -12.08 -26.38 -4.40
CA ASN A 6 -13.48 -26.61 -4.78
C ASN A 6 -14.45 -25.73 -3.95
N PHE A 7 -14.85 -24.59 -4.51
CA PHE A 7 -15.87 -23.74 -3.88
C PHE A 7 -17.27 -23.82 -4.52
N ASP A 8 -17.40 -24.40 -5.74
CA ASP A 8 -18.61 -24.30 -6.56
C ASP A 8 -19.06 -25.62 -7.22
N ALA A 9 -18.27 -26.70 -7.10
CA ALA A 9 -18.65 -28.00 -7.63
C ALA A 9 -19.32 -28.90 -6.57
N GLU A 10 -19.63 -30.14 -6.94
CA GLU A 10 -20.18 -31.14 -6.03
C GLU A 10 -19.29 -31.32 -4.79
N GLU A 11 -19.90 -31.49 -3.61
CA GLU A 11 -19.22 -31.60 -2.29
C GLU A 11 -18.45 -30.35 -1.86
N SER A 12 -18.69 -29.16 -2.44
CA SER A 12 -18.02 -27.92 -2.02
C SER A 12 -18.44 -27.42 -0.62
N ALA A 13 -19.57 -27.87 -0.11
CA ALA A 13 -20.10 -27.39 1.18
C ALA A 13 -19.12 -27.56 2.35
N GLU A 14 -18.46 -28.71 2.44
CA GLU A 14 -17.48 -28.99 3.49
C GLU A 14 -16.21 -28.14 3.36
N VAL A 15 -15.80 -27.86 2.13
CA VAL A 15 -14.64 -26.98 1.85
C VAL A 15 -14.96 -25.54 2.26
N ARG A 16 -16.14 -25.04 1.92
CA ARG A 16 -16.62 -23.71 2.33
C ARG A 16 -16.73 -23.61 3.84
N ALA A 17 -17.34 -24.63 4.49
CA ALA A 17 -17.45 -24.70 5.94
C ALA A 17 -16.08 -24.69 6.63
N PHE A 18 -15.08 -25.38 6.07
CA PHE A 18 -13.69 -25.38 6.57
C PHE A 18 -13.10 -23.97 6.58
N VAL A 19 -13.26 -23.20 5.49
CA VAL A 19 -12.75 -21.83 5.38
C VAL A 19 -13.43 -20.91 6.41
N VAL A 20 -14.77 -20.98 6.52
CA VAL A 20 -15.52 -20.17 7.50
C VAL A 20 -15.14 -20.54 8.94
N GLN A 21 -15.00 -21.83 9.25
CA GLN A 21 -14.60 -22.30 10.58
C GLN A 21 -13.14 -21.88 10.91
N ASN A 22 -12.24 -21.90 9.92
CA ASN A 22 -10.89 -21.41 10.12
C ASN A 22 -10.89 -19.92 10.48
N ALA A 23 -11.65 -19.08 9.77
CA ALA A 23 -11.79 -17.68 10.13
C ALA A 23 -12.37 -17.50 11.55
N ARG A 24 -13.40 -18.31 11.91
CA ARG A 24 -13.96 -18.29 13.25
C ARG A 24 -12.92 -18.61 14.32
N GLN A 25 -12.11 -19.62 14.11
CA GLN A 25 -11.06 -20.02 15.05
C GLN A 25 -10.10 -18.85 15.32
N TRP A 26 -9.61 -18.18 14.28
CA TRP A 26 -8.69 -17.06 14.46
C TRP A 26 -9.37 -15.85 15.14
N LEU A 27 -10.56 -15.50 14.71
CA LEU A 27 -11.26 -14.30 15.17
C LEU A 27 -11.89 -14.47 16.56
N ILE A 28 -12.41 -15.66 16.86
CA ILE A 28 -13.14 -15.91 18.11
C ILE A 28 -12.25 -16.60 19.15
N ASP A 29 -11.63 -17.72 18.80
CA ASP A 29 -10.87 -18.53 19.76
C ASP A 29 -9.52 -17.91 20.09
N PHE A 30 -8.84 -17.31 19.08
CA PHE A 30 -7.54 -16.64 19.24
C PHE A 30 -7.65 -15.11 19.37
N HIS A 31 -8.85 -14.55 19.33
CA HIS A 31 -9.12 -13.11 19.55
C HIS A 31 -8.45 -12.15 18.60
N LEU A 32 -8.18 -12.53 17.34
CA LEU A 32 -7.72 -11.59 16.33
C LEU A 32 -8.85 -10.60 15.97
N ASP A 33 -8.49 -9.37 15.61
CA ASP A 33 -9.45 -8.32 15.23
C ASP A 33 -9.79 -8.32 13.74
N GLY A 34 -9.01 -9.04 12.93
CA GLY A 34 -9.25 -9.14 11.50
C GLY A 34 -8.32 -10.11 10.81
N LEU A 35 -8.60 -10.36 9.53
CA LEU A 35 -7.80 -11.22 8.65
C LEU A 35 -7.55 -10.49 7.32
N ARG A 36 -6.32 -10.53 6.84
CA ARG A 36 -5.98 -10.22 5.46
C ARG A 36 -6.06 -11.52 4.66
N LEU A 37 -6.83 -11.50 3.59
CA LEU A 37 -7.06 -12.64 2.71
C LEU A 37 -6.15 -12.52 1.49
N ASP A 38 -5.28 -13.52 1.36
CA ASP A 38 -4.26 -13.60 0.32
C ASP A 38 -4.86 -13.89 -1.05
N ALA A 39 -4.40 -13.17 -2.08
CA ALA A 39 -4.66 -13.44 -3.50
C ALA A 39 -6.13 -13.78 -3.83
N VAL A 40 -7.09 -13.03 -3.25
CA VAL A 40 -8.54 -13.36 -3.43
C VAL A 40 -8.99 -13.34 -4.89
N HIS A 41 -8.29 -12.62 -5.75
CA HIS A 41 -8.52 -12.60 -7.20
C HIS A 41 -8.26 -13.95 -7.89
N ALA A 42 -7.49 -14.83 -7.26
CA ALA A 42 -7.19 -16.17 -7.77
C ALA A 42 -8.28 -17.21 -7.43
N LEU A 43 -9.20 -16.88 -6.52
CA LEU A 43 -10.29 -17.79 -6.13
C LEU A 43 -11.25 -18.00 -7.32
N ARG A 44 -11.65 -19.25 -7.49
CA ARG A 44 -12.61 -19.65 -8.52
C ARG A 44 -13.87 -20.14 -7.83
N ASP A 45 -14.93 -19.34 -7.92
CA ASP A 45 -16.24 -19.64 -7.35
C ASP A 45 -17.32 -19.01 -8.22
N HIS A 46 -18.12 -19.84 -8.88
CA HIS A 46 -19.23 -19.45 -9.74
C HIS A 46 -20.59 -19.75 -9.09
N SER A 47 -20.58 -20.07 -7.79
CA SER A 47 -21.81 -20.30 -7.05
C SER A 47 -22.62 -18.99 -6.90
N PRO A 48 -23.95 -19.08 -6.65
CA PRO A 48 -24.80 -17.90 -6.47
C PRO A 48 -24.34 -16.95 -5.36
N THR A 49 -23.68 -17.48 -4.33
CA THR A 49 -23.02 -16.70 -3.28
C THR A 49 -21.54 -17.03 -3.28
N HIS A 50 -20.72 -16.12 -3.75
CA HIS A 50 -19.27 -16.29 -3.76
C HIS A 50 -18.73 -16.52 -2.34
N ILE A 51 -17.71 -17.36 -2.18
CA ILE A 51 -17.11 -17.69 -0.87
C ILE A 51 -16.68 -16.43 -0.09
N LEU A 52 -16.21 -15.38 -0.74
CA LEU A 52 -15.87 -14.12 -0.11
C LEU A 52 -17.09 -13.43 0.51
N ALA A 53 -18.21 -13.42 -0.19
CA ALA A 53 -19.47 -12.85 0.32
C ALA A 53 -20.05 -13.68 1.48
N GLU A 54 -19.95 -15.01 1.41
CA GLU A 54 -20.33 -15.90 2.50
C GLU A 54 -19.45 -15.67 3.74
N LEU A 55 -18.12 -15.57 3.53
CA LEU A 55 -17.19 -15.31 4.62
C LEU A 55 -17.44 -13.94 5.27
N SER A 56 -17.68 -12.88 4.47
CA SER A 56 -18.03 -11.55 5.00
C SER A 56 -19.29 -11.57 5.83
N SER A 57 -20.31 -12.27 5.36
CA SER A 57 -21.57 -12.43 6.11
C SER A 57 -21.34 -13.16 7.43
N ALA A 58 -20.58 -14.25 7.41
CA ALA A 58 -20.24 -15.02 8.62
C ALA A 58 -19.42 -14.18 9.62
N VAL A 59 -18.45 -13.37 9.15
CA VAL A 59 -17.64 -12.49 10.03
C VAL A 59 -18.50 -11.37 10.61
N ALA A 60 -19.47 -10.84 9.87
CA ALA A 60 -20.44 -9.88 10.41
C ALA A 60 -21.29 -10.49 11.53
N ASP A 61 -21.69 -11.78 11.41
CA ASP A 61 -22.38 -12.51 12.48
C ASP A 61 -21.48 -12.70 13.70
N MET A 62 -20.24 -13.12 13.49
CA MET A 62 -19.23 -13.27 14.55
C MET A 62 -18.98 -11.94 15.29
N SER A 63 -18.89 -10.82 14.55
CA SER A 63 -18.72 -9.47 15.12
C SER A 63 -19.87 -9.12 16.08
N ARG A 64 -21.11 -9.46 15.71
CA ARG A 64 -22.28 -9.28 16.56
C ARG A 64 -22.27 -10.21 17.79
N GLU A 65 -21.85 -11.47 17.61
CA GLU A 65 -21.74 -12.47 18.69
C GLU A 65 -20.80 -11.99 19.80
N VAL A 66 -19.62 -11.45 19.43
CA VAL A 66 -18.61 -11.01 20.40
C VAL A 66 -18.68 -9.53 20.76
N ALA A 67 -19.63 -8.77 20.20
CA ALA A 67 -19.79 -7.32 20.37
C ALA A 67 -18.46 -6.54 20.14
N ARG A 68 -17.68 -6.97 19.15
CA ARG A 68 -16.38 -6.38 18.76
C ARG A 68 -16.32 -6.29 17.23
N SER A 69 -15.78 -5.18 16.72
CA SER A 69 -15.57 -5.03 15.28
C SER A 69 -14.52 -6.02 14.81
N LEU A 70 -14.87 -6.83 13.82
CA LEU A 70 -13.97 -7.76 13.14
C LEU A 70 -13.84 -7.35 11.68
N ALA A 71 -12.63 -7.37 11.13
CA ALA A 71 -12.36 -6.90 9.79
C ALA A 71 -11.86 -8.02 8.85
N LEU A 72 -12.30 -7.94 7.59
CA LEU A 72 -11.69 -8.69 6.47
C LEU A 72 -11.07 -7.69 5.49
N ILE A 73 -9.83 -7.92 5.11
CA ILE A 73 -9.06 -7.09 4.20
C ILE A 73 -8.66 -7.96 3.01
N ALA A 74 -9.07 -7.58 1.81
CA ALA A 74 -8.74 -8.32 0.60
C ALA A 74 -7.40 -7.86 0.03
N GLU A 75 -6.55 -8.80 -0.35
CA GLU A 75 -5.48 -8.53 -1.30
C GLU A 75 -5.95 -8.94 -2.68
N SER A 76 -6.05 -7.97 -3.59
CA SER A 76 -6.56 -8.18 -4.94
C SER A 76 -5.93 -7.20 -5.92
N ASP A 77 -5.40 -7.72 -7.01
CA ASP A 77 -4.84 -6.93 -8.11
C ASP A 77 -5.87 -6.57 -9.19
N LEU A 78 -7.15 -6.88 -8.97
CA LEU A 78 -8.21 -6.65 -9.96
C LEU A 78 -8.58 -5.18 -10.14
N ASN A 79 -8.25 -4.31 -9.19
CA ASN A 79 -8.73 -2.92 -9.13
C ASN A 79 -10.26 -2.85 -9.21
N ASP A 80 -10.94 -3.72 -8.47
CA ASP A 80 -12.39 -3.85 -8.52
C ASP A 80 -13.01 -3.46 -7.16
N PRO A 81 -13.79 -2.35 -7.10
CA PRO A 81 -14.45 -1.92 -5.87
C PRO A 81 -15.54 -2.89 -5.39
N ALA A 82 -15.92 -3.91 -6.18
CA ALA A 82 -16.79 -4.98 -5.73
C ALA A 82 -16.27 -5.67 -4.45
N MET A 83 -14.96 -5.66 -4.21
CA MET A 83 -14.37 -6.20 -2.97
C MET A 83 -14.96 -5.55 -1.73
N VAL A 84 -15.11 -4.23 -1.72
CA VAL A 84 -15.61 -3.44 -0.59
C VAL A 84 -17.08 -3.06 -0.69
N THR A 85 -17.72 -3.34 -1.83
CA THR A 85 -19.16 -3.13 -2.01
C THR A 85 -19.95 -4.13 -1.14
N PRO A 86 -21.03 -3.72 -0.47
CA PRO A 86 -21.85 -4.61 0.36
C PRO A 86 -22.38 -5.82 -0.39
N VAL A 87 -22.49 -6.95 0.32
CA VAL A 87 -23.08 -8.19 -0.25
C VAL A 87 -24.50 -7.97 -0.76
N ALA A 88 -25.30 -7.14 -0.06
CA ALA A 88 -26.66 -6.81 -0.46
C ALA A 88 -26.74 -6.05 -1.81
N GLU A 89 -25.65 -5.45 -2.25
CA GLU A 89 -25.52 -4.71 -3.52
C GLU A 89 -24.72 -5.50 -4.58
N GLY A 90 -24.48 -6.77 -4.32
CA GLY A 90 -23.80 -7.67 -5.26
C GLY A 90 -22.27 -7.66 -5.16
N GLY A 91 -21.69 -7.00 -4.15
CA GLY A 91 -20.28 -7.05 -3.83
C GLY A 91 -19.90 -8.18 -2.89
N PHE A 92 -18.64 -8.17 -2.42
CA PHE A 92 -18.10 -9.18 -1.51
C PHE A 92 -18.10 -8.75 -0.03
N GLY A 93 -18.37 -7.48 0.27
CA GLY A 93 -18.54 -6.98 1.63
C GLY A 93 -17.26 -6.98 2.48
N MET A 94 -16.07 -6.93 1.86
CA MET A 94 -14.82 -6.76 2.61
C MET A 94 -14.76 -5.37 3.24
N HIS A 95 -14.10 -5.25 4.38
CA HIS A 95 -13.94 -3.97 5.07
C HIS A 95 -12.91 -3.08 4.38
N ALA A 96 -11.90 -3.69 3.77
CA ALA A 96 -10.89 -2.99 2.98
C ALA A 96 -10.28 -3.90 1.91
N GLN A 97 -9.59 -3.26 0.94
CA GLN A 97 -8.71 -3.94 -0.01
C GLN A 97 -7.40 -3.17 -0.18
N TRP A 98 -6.35 -3.88 -0.51
CA TRP A 98 -5.07 -3.27 -0.86
C TRP A 98 -5.19 -2.52 -2.18
N ALA A 99 -4.52 -1.36 -2.27
CA ALA A 99 -4.56 -0.46 -3.42
C ALA A 99 -3.16 -0.34 -4.02
N ASP A 100 -2.72 -1.40 -4.71
CA ASP A 100 -1.38 -1.50 -5.30
C ASP A 100 -1.05 -0.35 -6.25
N ASP A 101 -2.04 0.21 -6.94
CA ASP A 101 -1.82 1.34 -7.86
C ASP A 101 -1.30 2.60 -7.14
N ILE A 102 -1.64 2.80 -5.86
CA ILE A 102 -1.06 3.90 -5.06
C ILE A 102 0.42 3.62 -4.84
N HIS A 103 0.79 2.41 -4.42
CA HIS A 103 2.18 1.98 -4.31
C HIS A 103 2.91 2.15 -5.64
N HIS A 104 2.36 1.60 -6.72
CA HIS A 104 3.00 1.63 -8.03
C HIS A 104 3.32 3.05 -8.49
N HIS A 105 2.38 4.00 -8.29
CA HIS A 105 2.61 5.40 -8.65
C HIS A 105 3.66 6.05 -7.77
N LEU A 106 3.58 5.91 -6.45
CA LEU A 106 4.53 6.55 -5.51
C LEU A 106 5.93 5.97 -5.70
N HIS A 107 6.06 4.65 -5.82
CA HIS A 107 7.33 3.98 -6.09
C HIS A 107 7.93 4.45 -7.41
N ALA A 108 7.19 4.32 -8.51
CA ALA A 108 7.67 4.68 -9.83
C ALA A 108 7.91 6.19 -10.00
N TRP A 109 7.18 7.04 -9.27
CA TRP A 109 7.42 8.48 -9.23
C TRP A 109 8.72 8.81 -8.51
N ALA A 110 9.00 8.18 -7.37
CA ALA A 110 10.20 8.45 -6.58
C ALA A 110 11.47 7.83 -7.21
N THR A 111 11.39 6.59 -7.70
CA THR A 111 12.54 5.82 -8.20
C THR A 111 12.84 6.03 -9.68
N GLY A 112 11.84 6.44 -10.47
CA GLY A 112 11.92 6.46 -11.93
C GLY A 112 11.77 5.08 -12.58
N GLU A 113 11.53 4.00 -11.83
CA GLU A 113 11.36 2.64 -12.36
C GLU A 113 10.16 2.54 -13.30
N ARG A 114 10.36 1.87 -14.46
CA ARG A 114 9.32 1.67 -15.49
C ARG A 114 9.32 0.24 -16.02
N ALA A 115 10.04 -0.67 -15.37
CA ALA A 115 10.13 -2.06 -15.79
C ALA A 115 8.92 -2.87 -15.32
N GLY A 116 8.56 -3.92 -16.07
CA GLY A 116 7.49 -4.84 -15.70
C GLY A 116 6.14 -4.16 -15.53
N TYR A 117 5.51 -4.35 -14.39
CA TYR A 117 4.20 -3.79 -14.08
C TYR A 117 4.22 -2.28 -13.79
N TYR A 118 5.39 -1.67 -13.58
CA TYR A 118 5.53 -0.22 -13.40
C TYR A 118 5.43 0.61 -14.70
N VAL A 119 5.30 -0.02 -15.86
CA VAL A 119 5.36 0.65 -17.17
C VAL A 119 4.34 1.78 -17.36
N ASP A 120 3.17 1.67 -16.73
CA ASP A 120 2.07 2.63 -16.84
C ASP A 120 2.08 3.67 -15.69
N PHE A 121 3.03 3.58 -14.73
CA PHE A 121 3.01 4.34 -13.48
C PHE A 121 4.10 5.41 -13.40
N GLY A 122 3.99 6.32 -12.39
CA GLY A 122 5.02 7.26 -11.96
C GLY A 122 5.02 8.62 -12.66
N ALA A 123 4.05 8.94 -13.51
CA ALA A 123 3.77 10.32 -13.89
C ALA A 123 3.12 11.06 -12.71
N ALA A 124 3.44 12.34 -12.49
CA ALA A 124 2.84 13.13 -11.40
C ALA A 124 1.30 13.19 -11.50
N ALA A 125 0.77 13.25 -12.72
CA ALA A 125 -0.67 13.18 -12.96
C ALA A 125 -1.29 11.83 -12.54
N GLY A 126 -0.55 10.74 -12.65
CA GLY A 126 -0.96 9.41 -12.17
C GLY A 126 -0.94 9.33 -10.65
N VAL A 127 0.09 9.90 -9.98
CA VAL A 127 0.10 10.03 -8.50
C VAL A 127 -1.14 10.80 -8.02
N LYS A 128 -1.46 11.93 -8.66
CA LYS A 128 -2.70 12.67 -8.40
C LYS A 128 -3.92 11.77 -8.52
N LYS A 129 -4.05 11.05 -9.64
CA LYS A 129 -5.19 10.16 -9.90
C LYS A 129 -5.30 9.08 -8.83
N ALA A 130 -4.20 8.42 -8.47
CA ALA A 130 -4.20 7.35 -7.46
C ALA A 130 -4.57 7.87 -6.06
N LEU A 131 -4.06 9.02 -5.64
CA LEU A 131 -4.40 9.63 -4.36
C LEU A 131 -5.86 10.08 -4.27
N GLU A 132 -6.44 10.58 -5.38
CA GLU A 132 -7.82 11.09 -5.42
C GLU A 132 -8.86 10.03 -5.81
N ARG A 133 -8.47 8.97 -6.54
CA ARG A 133 -9.37 7.99 -7.18
C ARG A 133 -8.99 6.54 -6.97
N ILE A 134 -7.93 6.27 -6.25
CA ILE A 134 -7.40 4.97 -5.86
C ILE A 134 -6.71 4.22 -7.02
N PHE A 135 -7.42 3.97 -8.12
CA PHE A 135 -6.92 3.12 -9.20
C PHE A 135 -6.48 3.92 -10.43
N GLU A 136 -5.31 3.59 -10.97
CA GLU A 136 -4.87 4.02 -12.30
C GLU A 136 -5.67 3.28 -13.36
N HIS A 137 -5.71 1.95 -13.25
CA HIS A 137 -6.51 1.13 -14.14
C HIS A 137 -7.93 0.99 -13.58
N ASP A 138 -8.82 1.88 -14.02
CA ASP A 138 -10.22 1.99 -13.62
C ASP A 138 -11.19 1.65 -14.78
N GLY A 139 -10.82 0.67 -15.61
CA GLY A 139 -11.42 0.32 -16.89
C GLY A 139 -10.54 0.73 -18.08
N SER A 140 -9.40 1.40 -17.82
CA SER A 140 -8.43 1.82 -18.81
C SER A 140 -7.52 0.66 -19.28
N TYR A 141 -6.79 0.86 -20.40
CA TYR A 141 -5.87 -0.13 -20.91
C TYR A 141 -4.60 -0.22 -20.06
N SER A 142 -4.24 -1.42 -19.62
CA SER A 142 -2.97 -1.72 -18.97
C SER A 142 -1.97 -2.26 -20.00
N THR A 143 -0.85 -1.57 -20.15
CA THR A 143 0.23 -1.98 -21.06
C THR A 143 0.85 -3.31 -20.63
N PHE A 144 1.06 -3.48 -19.33
CA PHE A 144 1.59 -4.73 -18.76
C PHE A 144 0.65 -5.91 -18.99
N ARG A 145 -0.67 -5.73 -18.71
CA ARG A 145 -1.68 -6.80 -18.84
C ARG A 145 -2.19 -6.96 -20.25
N ARG A 146 -1.91 -6.01 -21.17
CA ARG A 146 -2.33 -5.97 -22.57
C ARG A 146 -3.85 -6.06 -22.77
N LYS A 147 -4.62 -5.48 -21.84
CA LYS A 147 -6.08 -5.42 -21.87
C LYS A 147 -6.59 -4.31 -20.98
N ASN A 148 -7.86 -3.94 -21.13
CA ASN A 148 -8.52 -3.05 -20.15
C ASN A 148 -8.60 -3.75 -18.81
N TRP A 149 -8.38 -2.99 -17.74
CA TRP A 149 -8.28 -3.50 -16.38
C TRP A 149 -8.99 -2.62 -15.38
N GLY A 150 -9.54 -3.25 -14.31
CA GLY A 150 -10.14 -2.55 -13.21
C GLY A 150 -11.53 -2.00 -13.50
N ALA A 151 -12.07 -1.32 -12.50
CA ALA A 151 -13.33 -0.59 -12.53
C ALA A 151 -13.21 0.70 -11.71
N LYS A 152 -14.05 1.67 -12.01
CA LYS A 152 -14.08 2.94 -11.28
C LYS A 152 -14.58 2.74 -9.86
N VAL A 153 -13.90 3.38 -8.91
CA VAL A 153 -14.41 3.55 -7.56
C VAL A 153 -15.54 4.58 -7.61
N ASP A 154 -16.68 4.25 -7.04
CA ASP A 154 -17.78 5.20 -6.87
C ASP A 154 -17.48 6.14 -5.69
N ALA A 155 -17.01 7.33 -5.99
CA ALA A 155 -16.70 8.35 -4.98
C ALA A 155 -17.95 8.90 -4.26
N ALA A 156 -19.15 8.63 -4.76
CA ALA A 156 -20.42 9.00 -4.13
C ALA A 156 -21.06 7.86 -3.35
N SER A 157 -20.38 6.72 -3.22
CA SER A 157 -20.87 5.58 -2.45
C SER A 157 -21.23 5.99 -1.01
N ALA A 158 -22.39 5.53 -0.53
CA ALA A 158 -22.80 5.69 0.86
C ALA A 158 -22.25 4.57 1.77
N HIS A 159 -21.53 3.59 1.23
CA HIS A 159 -21.19 2.35 1.90
C HIS A 159 -19.69 2.22 2.20
N TYR A 160 -18.85 2.93 1.46
CA TYR A 160 -17.41 2.98 1.67
C TYR A 160 -16.85 4.35 1.28
N ASP A 161 -15.71 4.68 1.85
CA ASP A 161 -14.92 5.85 1.51
C ASP A 161 -13.46 5.43 1.20
N ALA A 162 -12.54 6.38 1.09
CA ALA A 162 -11.15 6.06 0.79
C ALA A 162 -10.46 5.23 1.89
N HIS A 163 -10.96 5.19 3.12
CA HIS A 163 -10.42 4.32 4.17
C HIS A 163 -10.58 2.83 3.87
N ALA A 164 -11.53 2.46 3.01
CA ALA A 164 -11.66 1.07 2.55
C ALA A 164 -10.52 0.62 1.62
N PHE A 165 -9.59 1.51 1.28
CA PHE A 165 -8.45 1.20 0.42
C PHE A 165 -7.15 1.40 1.21
N VAL A 166 -6.32 0.35 1.26
CA VAL A 166 -5.06 0.35 2.01
C VAL A 166 -3.95 0.84 1.10
N ALA A 167 -3.31 1.95 1.47
CA ALA A 167 -2.19 2.54 0.76
C ALA A 167 -0.87 2.22 1.45
N PHE A 168 0.18 1.97 0.69
CA PHE A 168 1.52 1.68 1.18
C PHE A 168 2.57 2.07 0.14
N ILE A 169 3.83 2.17 0.56
CA ILE A 169 4.96 2.38 -0.36
C ILE A 169 5.85 1.14 -0.44
N GLN A 170 5.77 0.25 0.54
CA GLN A 170 6.42 -1.06 0.57
C GLN A 170 5.52 -2.06 1.29
N ASP A 171 5.67 -3.33 0.95
CA ASP A 171 5.16 -4.47 1.70
C ASP A 171 6.09 -5.68 1.52
N HIS A 172 5.72 -6.83 2.10
CA HIS A 172 6.52 -8.04 2.03
C HIS A 172 6.67 -8.59 0.59
N ASP A 173 5.66 -8.39 -0.25
CA ASP A 173 5.68 -8.82 -1.65
C ASP A 173 6.48 -7.87 -2.53
N GLN A 174 6.27 -6.55 -2.37
CA GLN A 174 6.95 -5.55 -3.17
C GLN A 174 8.47 -5.53 -2.91
N VAL A 175 8.89 -5.83 -1.68
CA VAL A 175 10.31 -5.99 -1.32
C VAL A 175 10.78 -7.42 -1.58
N GLY A 176 10.08 -8.43 -1.08
CA GLY A 176 10.50 -9.84 -1.16
C GLY A 176 10.47 -10.46 -2.55
N ASN A 177 9.74 -9.85 -3.50
CA ASN A 177 9.76 -10.26 -4.90
C ASN A 177 10.82 -9.55 -5.74
N ARG A 178 11.63 -8.65 -5.16
CA ARG A 178 12.87 -8.17 -5.78
C ARG A 178 13.97 -9.22 -5.62
N ALA A 179 14.90 -9.30 -6.59
CA ALA A 179 15.89 -10.37 -6.60
C ALA A 179 16.75 -10.44 -5.31
N PRO A 180 17.36 -9.33 -4.84
CA PRO A 180 18.09 -9.32 -3.57
C PRO A 180 17.21 -8.98 -2.35
N GLY A 181 15.91 -8.69 -2.53
CA GLY A 181 15.05 -8.19 -1.46
C GLY A 181 15.38 -6.75 -1.05
N ASP A 182 15.89 -5.94 -1.99
CA ASP A 182 16.29 -4.55 -1.77
C ASP A 182 15.10 -3.65 -1.47
N ARG A 183 15.31 -2.67 -0.60
CA ARG A 183 14.30 -1.71 -0.19
C ARG A 183 14.32 -0.46 -1.05
N ILE A 184 13.24 0.33 -1.01
CA ILE A 184 13.14 1.58 -1.77
C ILE A 184 14.29 2.54 -1.44
N THR A 185 14.77 2.55 -0.20
CA THR A 185 15.90 3.36 0.29
C THR A 185 17.27 3.01 -0.32
N ASP A 186 17.37 1.87 -1.01
CA ASP A 186 18.57 1.56 -1.81
C ASP A 186 18.59 2.31 -3.15
N THR A 187 17.44 2.86 -3.56
CA THR A 187 17.28 3.53 -4.87
C THR A 187 17.06 5.04 -4.72
N ILE A 188 16.41 5.50 -3.64
CA ILE A 188 16.10 6.91 -3.41
C ILE A 188 16.78 7.43 -2.15
N ASP A 189 16.95 8.75 -2.05
CA ASP A 189 17.40 9.41 -0.82
C ASP A 189 16.27 9.54 0.22
N TYR A 190 16.62 9.90 1.46
CA TYR A 190 15.67 10.05 2.56
C TYR A 190 14.67 11.19 2.34
N GLY A 191 15.05 12.23 1.57
CA GLY A 191 14.16 13.31 1.21
C GLY A 191 13.04 12.85 0.28
N ALA A 192 13.37 12.08 -0.75
CA ALA A 192 12.37 11.48 -1.65
C ALA A 192 11.50 10.45 -0.92
N HIS A 193 12.08 9.68 0.03
CA HIS A 193 11.32 8.80 0.91
C HIS A 193 10.32 9.60 1.77
N ALA A 194 10.76 10.68 2.42
CA ALA A 194 9.89 11.56 3.21
C ALA A 194 8.77 12.17 2.36
N ALA A 195 9.07 12.53 1.11
CA ALA A 195 8.08 13.06 0.17
C ALA A 195 6.93 12.06 -0.07
N ILE A 196 7.24 10.81 -0.46
CA ILE A 196 6.20 9.80 -0.69
C ILE A 196 5.52 9.35 0.61
N ALA A 197 6.26 9.29 1.73
CA ALA A 197 5.69 9.00 3.05
C ALA A 197 4.62 10.02 3.44
N SER A 198 4.89 11.32 3.25
CA SER A 198 3.93 12.38 3.56
C SER A 198 2.64 12.28 2.74
N LEU A 199 2.75 11.89 1.46
CA LEU A 199 1.60 11.77 0.56
C LEU A 199 0.67 10.62 0.95
N TYR A 200 1.19 9.41 1.25
CA TYR A 200 0.30 8.30 1.59
C TYR A 200 -0.14 8.31 3.05
N LEU A 201 0.73 8.71 4.00
CA LEU A 201 0.38 8.77 5.42
C LEU A 201 -0.66 9.83 5.72
N LEU A 202 -0.63 10.97 5.02
CA LEU A 202 -1.60 12.05 5.18
C LEU A 202 -2.71 12.01 4.13
N GLY A 203 -2.67 11.08 3.18
CA GLY A 203 -3.71 10.81 2.20
C GLY A 203 -5.05 10.39 2.81
N ALA A 204 -6.05 10.18 1.97
CA ALA A 204 -7.39 9.78 2.42
C ALA A 204 -7.50 8.29 2.73
N SER A 205 -6.67 7.46 2.12
CA SER A 205 -6.64 6.00 2.29
C SER A 205 -6.12 5.56 3.66
N THR A 206 -6.37 4.32 4.05
CA THR A 206 -5.79 3.72 5.25
C THR A 206 -4.32 3.38 4.99
N PRO A 207 -3.36 3.97 5.70
CA PRO A 207 -1.95 3.68 5.48
C PRO A 207 -1.54 2.36 6.13
N MET A 208 -0.68 1.60 5.45
CA MET A 208 0.02 0.44 5.98
C MET A 208 1.52 0.67 5.85
N LEU A 209 2.27 0.41 6.91
CA LEU A 209 3.72 0.52 6.95
C LEU A 209 4.34 -0.86 6.90
N PHE A 210 5.41 -1.00 6.12
CA PHE A 210 6.23 -2.20 6.17
C PHE A 210 7.36 -2.02 7.20
N MET A 211 7.65 -3.05 7.98
CA MET A 211 8.64 -3.01 9.06
C MET A 211 9.98 -2.43 8.59
N GLY A 212 10.49 -1.42 9.31
CA GLY A 212 11.74 -0.73 8.99
C GLY A 212 11.62 0.41 7.97
N GLU A 213 10.45 0.57 7.36
CA GLU A 213 10.20 1.66 6.43
C GLU A 213 10.32 3.02 7.11
N GLU A 214 9.83 3.12 8.34
CA GLU A 214 9.73 4.35 9.12
C GLU A 214 11.08 5.00 9.48
N TRP A 215 12.17 4.24 9.39
CA TRP A 215 13.52 4.81 9.49
C TRP A 215 14.36 4.58 8.23
N GLY A 216 13.74 4.07 7.17
CA GLY A 216 14.42 3.78 5.92
C GLY A 216 15.49 2.69 6.07
N ALA A 217 15.14 1.57 6.71
CA ALA A 217 16.04 0.43 6.91
C ALA A 217 16.72 0.02 5.60
N ARG A 218 18.00 -0.34 5.69
CA ARG A 218 18.79 -0.88 4.56
C ARG A 218 18.90 -2.39 4.58
N THR A 219 18.50 -3.02 5.69
CA THR A 219 18.42 -4.48 5.78
C THR A 219 17.47 -5.00 4.70
N PRO A 220 17.90 -5.91 3.81
CA PRO A 220 17.03 -6.49 2.79
C PRO A 220 15.93 -7.33 3.42
N PHE A 221 14.88 -7.61 2.64
CA PHE A 221 13.87 -8.59 3.00
C PHE A 221 13.70 -9.55 1.82
N ALA A 222 14.59 -10.53 1.74
CA ALA A 222 14.59 -11.51 0.67
C ALA A 222 13.46 -12.54 0.87
N PHE A 223 13.01 -13.16 -0.21
CA PHE A 223 12.15 -14.32 -0.12
C PHE A 223 12.93 -15.50 0.49
N PHE A 224 12.48 -16.02 1.61
CA PHE A 224 13.07 -17.18 2.28
C PHE A 224 12.01 -18.22 2.64
N SER A 225 12.42 -19.49 2.72
CA SER A 225 11.54 -20.61 3.01
C SER A 225 12.31 -21.75 3.68
N ASP A 226 11.60 -22.60 4.42
CA ASP A 226 12.14 -23.78 5.08
C ASP A 226 11.32 -25.02 4.70
N HIS A 227 11.47 -25.44 3.44
CA HIS A 227 10.81 -26.64 2.93
C HIS A 227 11.69 -27.86 3.09
N GLY A 228 11.07 -29.03 3.32
CA GLY A 228 11.77 -30.31 3.37
C GLY A 228 12.47 -30.68 2.04
N GLU A 229 13.30 -31.74 2.11
CA GLU A 229 14.20 -32.18 1.02
C GLU A 229 13.56 -32.34 -0.36
N ARG A 230 12.27 -32.63 -0.43
CA ARG A 230 11.56 -32.82 -1.71
C ARG A 230 11.19 -31.49 -2.39
N ILE A 231 10.80 -30.49 -1.63
CA ILE A 231 10.26 -29.22 -2.18
C ILE A 231 11.35 -28.14 -2.21
N GLY A 232 12.21 -28.06 -1.20
CA GLY A 232 13.24 -27.04 -1.09
C GLY A 232 14.08 -26.83 -2.35
N PRO A 233 14.68 -27.90 -2.93
CA PRO A 233 15.45 -27.76 -4.16
C PRO A 233 14.65 -27.23 -5.37
N LEU A 234 13.35 -27.55 -5.42
CA LEU A 234 12.45 -27.07 -6.49
C LEU A 234 12.15 -25.58 -6.32
N VAL A 235 11.99 -25.11 -5.08
CA VAL A 235 11.79 -23.67 -4.77
C VAL A 235 13.05 -22.88 -5.14
N SER A 236 14.24 -23.34 -4.72
CA SER A 236 15.51 -22.70 -5.06
C SER A 236 15.75 -22.63 -6.57
N ALA A 237 15.47 -23.73 -7.30
CA ALA A 237 15.61 -23.77 -8.74
C ALA A 237 14.58 -22.87 -9.43
N GLY A 238 13.31 -22.89 -9.00
CA GLY A 238 12.23 -22.07 -9.55
C GLY A 238 12.51 -20.57 -9.40
N ARG A 239 12.99 -20.16 -8.23
CA ARG A 239 13.33 -18.76 -7.95
C ARG A 239 14.48 -18.25 -8.84
N LYS A 240 15.55 -19.07 -8.99
CA LYS A 240 16.66 -18.74 -9.90
C LYS A 240 16.20 -18.64 -11.35
N GLU A 241 15.33 -19.55 -11.82
CA GLU A 241 14.81 -19.51 -13.18
C GLU A 241 13.92 -18.31 -13.43
N GLU A 242 13.09 -17.92 -12.45
CA GLU A 242 12.23 -16.73 -12.52
C GLU A 242 13.06 -15.46 -12.75
N PHE A 243 14.07 -15.23 -11.92
CA PHE A 243 14.91 -14.04 -12.03
C PHE A 243 15.91 -14.08 -13.18
N ALA A 244 16.38 -15.27 -13.61
CA ALA A 244 17.17 -15.40 -14.82
C ALA A 244 16.43 -14.88 -16.07
N ARG A 245 15.11 -15.11 -16.13
CA ARG A 245 14.24 -14.56 -17.20
C ARG A 245 14.14 -13.03 -17.14
N MET A 246 14.35 -12.43 -15.97
CA MET A 246 14.38 -10.97 -15.75
C MET A 246 15.77 -10.37 -15.90
N GLY A 247 16.82 -11.19 -16.15
CA GLY A 247 18.21 -10.73 -16.32
C GLY A 247 19.00 -10.60 -15.01
N TRP A 248 18.54 -11.19 -13.89
CA TRP A 248 19.12 -11.07 -12.55
C TRP A 248 19.69 -12.39 -12.01
N SER A 249 20.33 -13.20 -12.83
CA SER A 249 20.75 -14.56 -12.49
C SER A 249 21.76 -14.70 -11.34
N ASP A 250 22.62 -13.70 -11.10
CA ASP A 250 23.74 -13.81 -10.17
C ASP A 250 23.47 -13.19 -8.78
N ALA A 251 22.38 -12.45 -8.61
CA ALA A 251 22.09 -11.69 -7.41
C ALA A 251 20.95 -12.29 -6.53
N VAL A 252 20.46 -13.47 -6.88
CA VAL A 252 19.32 -14.09 -6.19
C VAL A 252 19.80 -14.96 -5.02
N PRO A 253 19.53 -14.59 -3.76
CA PRO A 253 19.83 -15.44 -2.61
C PRO A 253 19.10 -16.78 -2.72
N ASP A 254 19.69 -17.85 -2.19
CA ASP A 254 19.00 -19.12 -2.10
C ASP A 254 17.92 -19.04 -1.00
N PRO A 255 16.62 -19.16 -1.33
CA PRO A 255 15.55 -19.05 -0.35
C PRO A 255 15.59 -20.12 0.75
N GLN A 256 16.27 -21.25 0.52
CA GLN A 256 16.44 -22.32 1.49
C GLN A 256 17.68 -22.15 2.36
N ALA A 257 18.56 -21.19 2.06
CA ALA A 257 19.72 -20.91 2.88
C ALA A 257 19.31 -20.19 4.17
N ARG A 258 19.81 -20.67 5.30
CA ARG A 258 19.58 -20.02 6.59
C ARG A 258 20.11 -18.58 6.62
N SER A 259 21.21 -18.31 5.91
CA SER A 259 21.75 -16.95 5.78
C SER A 259 20.76 -15.98 5.15
N THR A 260 19.96 -16.38 4.16
CA THR A 260 18.94 -15.54 3.54
C THR A 260 17.87 -15.05 4.53
N PHE A 261 17.48 -15.95 5.46
CA PHE A 261 16.62 -15.57 6.57
C PHE A 261 17.33 -14.65 7.59
N GLU A 262 18.55 -15.01 8.00
CA GLU A 262 19.32 -14.26 9.00
C GLU A 262 19.69 -12.85 8.50
N GLU A 263 20.02 -12.69 7.22
CA GLU A 263 20.28 -11.39 6.57
C GLU A 263 19.05 -10.50 6.45
N SER A 264 17.84 -11.04 6.61
CA SER A 264 16.58 -10.30 6.60
C SER A 264 16.15 -9.77 7.98
N PHE A 265 16.94 -9.96 9.04
CA PHE A 265 16.71 -9.37 10.36
C PHE A 265 17.06 -7.89 10.34
N LEU A 266 16.08 -7.06 10.72
CA LEU A 266 16.28 -5.62 10.84
C LEU A 266 17.42 -5.26 11.81
N ASP A 267 18.29 -4.37 11.40
CA ASP A 267 19.23 -3.71 12.30
C ASP A 267 18.56 -2.51 12.97
N TRP A 268 18.05 -2.70 14.17
CA TRP A 268 17.37 -1.66 14.93
C TRP A 268 18.29 -0.50 15.34
N SER A 269 19.63 -0.70 15.33
CA SER A 269 20.58 0.36 15.66
C SER A 269 20.65 1.45 14.60
N GLU A 270 20.25 1.16 13.35
CA GLU A 270 20.14 2.17 12.29
C GLU A 270 19.24 3.34 12.71
N ALA A 271 18.12 3.05 13.39
CA ALA A 271 17.12 4.03 13.80
C ALA A 271 17.61 5.07 14.84
N GLU A 272 18.83 4.87 15.41
CA GLU A 272 19.32 5.67 16.54
C GLU A 272 20.15 6.88 16.11
N SER A 273 20.42 7.08 14.82
CA SER A 273 21.30 8.18 14.38
C SER A 273 21.12 8.59 12.92
N GLY A 274 21.56 9.83 12.62
CA GLY A 274 21.68 10.36 11.25
C GLY A 274 20.34 10.52 10.53
N GLU A 275 20.34 10.20 9.24
CA GLU A 275 19.14 10.35 8.40
C GLU A 275 18.04 9.35 8.76
N HIS A 276 18.40 8.19 9.31
CA HIS A 276 17.44 7.20 9.82
C HIS A 276 16.64 7.74 11.02
N GLU A 277 17.33 8.34 12.01
CA GLU A 277 16.67 8.97 13.15
C GLU A 277 15.79 10.13 12.71
N ALA A 278 16.27 10.97 11.79
CA ALA A 278 15.52 12.10 11.27
C ALA A 278 14.24 11.64 10.53
N LEU A 279 14.34 10.58 9.71
CA LEU A 279 13.19 10.02 9.00
C LEU A 279 12.19 9.41 9.99
N LEU A 280 12.65 8.66 10.99
CA LEU A 280 11.79 8.08 12.03
C LEU A 280 11.01 9.16 12.80
N GLU A 281 11.67 10.27 13.15
CA GLU A 281 10.99 11.38 13.83
C GLU A 281 9.96 12.04 12.92
N PHE A 282 10.27 12.22 11.64
CA PHE A 282 9.32 12.72 10.67
C PHE A 282 8.08 11.81 10.53
N TYR A 283 8.25 10.48 10.48
CA TYR A 283 7.14 9.52 10.52
C TYR A 283 6.29 9.66 11.79
N ARG A 284 6.92 9.86 12.95
CA ARG A 284 6.22 10.09 14.23
C ARG A 284 5.36 11.36 14.18
N GLU A 285 5.90 12.45 13.60
CA GLU A 285 5.16 13.70 13.41
C GLU A 285 3.96 13.50 12.47
N LEU A 286 4.15 12.86 11.31
CA LEU A 286 3.07 12.58 10.35
C LEU A 286 1.96 11.73 10.98
N LEU A 287 2.32 10.66 11.69
CA LEU A 287 1.34 9.79 12.37
C LEU A 287 0.63 10.51 13.53
N ALA A 288 1.33 11.40 14.23
CA ALA A 288 0.71 12.24 15.26
C ALA A 288 -0.29 13.24 14.66
N LEU A 289 0.05 13.87 13.53
CA LEU A 289 -0.85 14.75 12.78
C LEU A 289 -2.09 13.99 12.30
N ARG A 290 -1.92 12.80 11.69
CA ARG A 290 -3.04 11.96 11.24
C ARG A 290 -4.00 11.64 12.39
N ARG A 291 -3.48 11.31 13.57
CA ARG A 291 -4.31 10.97 14.74
C ARG A 291 -5.03 12.16 15.38
N LYS A 292 -4.48 13.37 15.26
CA LYS A 292 -4.99 14.56 15.96
C LYS A 292 -5.79 15.50 15.09
N ASN A 293 -5.58 15.50 13.77
CA ASN A 293 -6.18 16.46 12.87
C ASN A 293 -7.42 15.90 12.18
N SER A 294 -8.57 16.52 12.42
CA SER A 294 -9.87 16.08 11.89
C SER A 294 -9.97 16.18 10.37
N ASP A 295 -9.22 17.08 9.72
CA ASP A 295 -9.23 17.19 8.27
C ASP A 295 -8.50 16.00 7.62
N ILE A 296 -7.41 15.53 8.23
CA ILE A 296 -6.65 14.36 7.77
C ILE A 296 -7.44 13.06 8.02
N GLN A 297 -8.22 13.02 9.10
CA GLN A 297 -9.01 11.82 9.47
C GLN A 297 -10.23 11.57 8.56
N LYS A 298 -10.57 12.48 7.66
CA LYS A 298 -11.69 12.29 6.73
C LYS A 298 -11.33 11.28 5.65
N GLY A 299 -12.17 10.26 5.46
CA GLY A 299 -12.04 9.28 4.38
C GLY A 299 -12.80 9.67 3.10
N ALA A 300 -13.64 10.71 3.13
CA ALA A 300 -14.43 11.11 1.98
C ALA A 300 -13.53 11.47 0.78
N PHE A 301 -13.88 10.99 -0.42
CA PHE A 301 -13.08 11.22 -1.63
C PHE A 301 -12.94 12.67 -2.04
N ASP A 302 -13.85 13.54 -1.62
CA ASP A 302 -13.77 14.99 -1.81
C ASP A 302 -12.97 15.72 -0.73
N SER A 303 -12.49 14.99 0.28
CA SER A 303 -11.64 15.55 1.34
C SER A 303 -10.17 15.67 0.95
N ILE A 304 -9.79 15.20 -0.24
CA ILE A 304 -8.44 15.28 -0.79
C ILE A 304 -8.47 15.95 -2.15
N ALA A 305 -7.52 16.86 -2.38
CA ALA A 305 -7.25 17.44 -3.67
C ALA A 305 -5.73 17.49 -3.89
N VAL A 306 -5.29 17.25 -5.12
CA VAL A 306 -3.88 17.19 -5.47
C VAL A 306 -3.61 18.08 -6.67
N ASP A 307 -2.65 18.98 -6.55
CA ASP A 307 -2.14 19.82 -7.63
C ASP A 307 -0.76 19.31 -8.06
N VAL A 308 -0.57 19.12 -9.35
CA VAL A 308 0.71 18.81 -9.95
C VAL A 308 1.44 20.12 -10.24
N LEU A 309 2.47 20.44 -9.47
CA LEU A 309 3.27 21.65 -9.68
C LEU A 309 4.31 21.44 -10.80
N SER A 310 4.88 20.25 -10.86
CA SER A 310 5.77 19.76 -11.92
C SER A 310 5.81 18.24 -11.91
N GLU A 311 6.54 17.60 -12.83
CA GLU A 311 6.73 16.14 -12.78
C GLU A 311 7.46 15.66 -11.52
N GLY A 312 8.24 16.53 -10.87
CA GLY A 312 8.98 16.23 -9.65
C GLY A 312 8.33 16.78 -8.37
N ALA A 313 7.21 17.52 -8.44
CA ALA A 313 6.64 18.18 -7.29
C ALA A 313 5.11 18.15 -7.27
N ILE A 314 4.56 17.83 -6.10
CA ILE A 314 3.13 17.64 -5.84
C ILE A 314 2.72 18.45 -4.61
N LEU A 315 1.55 19.05 -4.70
CA LEU A 315 0.89 19.75 -3.59
C LEU A 315 -0.45 19.05 -3.29
N MET A 316 -0.53 18.41 -2.14
CA MET A 316 -1.75 17.73 -1.67
C MET A 316 -2.46 18.60 -0.62
N HIS A 317 -3.78 18.66 -0.70
CA HIS A 317 -4.65 19.38 0.22
C HIS A 317 -5.57 18.43 0.95
N ARG A 318 -5.68 18.61 2.28
CA ARG A 318 -6.58 17.92 3.20
C ARG A 318 -7.27 18.95 4.10
N GLY A 319 -8.35 19.58 3.62
CA GLY A 319 -8.97 20.71 4.31
C GLY A 319 -7.99 21.88 4.45
N ARG A 320 -7.65 22.26 5.69
CA ARG A 320 -6.64 23.31 5.95
C ARG A 320 -5.20 22.83 5.88
N ILE A 321 -4.98 21.53 5.91
CA ILE A 321 -3.63 20.95 5.85
C ILE A 321 -3.18 20.87 4.39
N GLY A 322 -1.95 21.30 4.14
CA GLY A 322 -1.26 21.14 2.86
C GLY A 322 0.00 20.31 3.02
N VAL A 323 0.36 19.56 2.00
CA VAL A 323 1.60 18.81 1.89
C VAL A 323 2.28 19.19 0.58
N LEU A 324 3.38 19.89 0.66
CA LEU A 324 4.28 20.13 -0.48
C LEU A 324 5.34 19.03 -0.47
N ALA A 325 5.38 18.22 -1.53
CA ALA A 325 6.30 17.09 -1.68
C ALA A 325 7.11 17.21 -2.96
N SER A 326 8.43 16.99 -2.89
CA SER A 326 9.35 17.02 -4.02
C SER A 326 10.24 15.77 -4.00
N ARG A 327 10.43 15.14 -5.18
CA ARG A 327 11.40 14.06 -5.35
C ARG A 327 12.81 14.53 -5.69
N GLY A 328 13.02 15.87 -5.79
CA GLY A 328 14.34 16.46 -5.90
C GLY A 328 14.83 16.75 -7.33
N ASP A 329 13.99 16.68 -8.37
CA ASP A 329 14.38 16.95 -9.75
C ASP A 329 14.89 18.40 -9.95
N ALA A 330 14.29 19.34 -9.19
CA ALA A 330 14.64 20.76 -9.19
C ALA A 330 14.13 21.42 -7.90
N PRO A 331 14.69 22.58 -7.50
CA PRO A 331 14.14 23.37 -6.42
C PRO A 331 12.68 23.74 -6.67
N VAL A 332 11.87 23.69 -5.61
CA VAL A 332 10.46 24.02 -5.64
C VAL A 332 10.17 25.14 -4.65
N THR A 333 9.56 26.23 -5.16
CA THR A 333 9.05 27.32 -4.35
C THR A 333 7.56 27.43 -4.56
N TRP A 334 6.79 27.55 -3.48
CA TRP A 334 5.35 27.70 -3.54
C TRP A 334 4.86 28.75 -2.54
N GLU A 335 4.01 29.66 -3.04
CA GLU A 335 3.39 30.73 -2.25
C GLU A 335 1.93 30.37 -1.96
N PRO A 336 1.53 30.17 -0.69
CA PRO A 336 0.19 29.75 -0.31
C PRO A 336 -0.89 30.83 -0.44
N GLY A 337 -0.53 32.09 -0.78
CA GLY A 337 -1.44 33.22 -0.88
C GLY A 337 -1.92 33.78 0.46
N SER A 338 -1.76 33.04 1.55
CA SER A 338 -2.00 33.45 2.95
C SER A 338 -0.88 32.92 3.84
N ARG A 339 -0.83 33.40 5.08
CA ARG A 339 0.18 32.89 6.00
C ARG A 339 -0.10 31.45 6.39
N VAL A 340 0.94 30.62 6.48
CA VAL A 340 0.87 29.23 6.91
C VAL A 340 1.75 28.98 8.13
N GLN A 341 1.40 27.95 8.88
CA GLN A 341 2.24 27.39 9.95
C GLN A 341 2.76 26.04 9.48
N VAL A 342 4.08 25.85 9.47
CA VAL A 342 4.70 24.54 9.23
C VAL A 342 4.45 23.66 10.44
N LEU A 343 3.97 22.46 10.22
CA LEU A 343 3.64 21.44 11.22
C LEU A 343 4.68 20.32 11.28
N ALA A 344 5.28 19.98 10.13
CA ALA A 344 6.36 19.01 10.01
C ALA A 344 7.19 19.35 8.76
N SER A 345 8.48 19.06 8.78
CA SER A 345 9.40 19.36 7.67
C SER A 345 10.49 18.31 7.57
N PHE A 346 10.78 17.87 6.33
CA PHE A 346 11.97 17.12 5.97
C PHE A 346 12.61 17.76 4.74
N GLY A 347 13.79 18.38 4.94
CA GLY A 347 14.55 19.01 3.84
C GLY A 347 13.96 20.30 3.28
N GLY A 348 13.00 20.94 3.97
CA GLY A 348 12.36 22.18 3.52
C GLY A 348 12.37 23.31 4.54
N GLU A 349 12.23 24.54 4.04
CA GLU A 349 12.19 25.78 4.81
C GLU A 349 10.95 26.62 4.49
N SER A 350 10.54 27.48 5.41
CA SER A 350 9.46 28.44 5.22
C SER A 350 9.61 29.66 6.11
N ASP A 351 9.26 30.83 5.59
CA ASP A 351 9.07 32.08 6.34
C ASP A 351 7.59 32.32 6.75
N GLY A 352 6.73 31.34 6.47
CA GLY A 352 5.29 31.41 6.69
C GLY A 352 4.49 32.05 5.56
N ARG A 353 5.15 32.52 4.49
CA ARG A 353 4.54 33.07 3.27
C ARG A 353 4.99 32.36 2.02
N GLU A 354 6.19 31.79 2.08
CA GLU A 354 6.79 30.98 1.03
C GLU A 354 7.25 29.65 1.64
N LEU A 355 7.09 28.57 0.90
CA LEU A 355 7.64 27.26 1.22
C LEU A 355 8.64 26.88 0.14
N THR A 356 9.82 26.42 0.55
CA THR A 356 10.90 26.08 -0.37
C THR A 356 11.45 24.68 -0.06
N LEU A 357 11.64 23.89 -1.11
CA LEU A 357 12.36 22.63 -1.11
C LEU A 357 13.49 22.75 -2.14
N ASP A 358 14.75 22.83 -1.69
CA ASP A 358 15.91 22.93 -2.57
C ASP A 358 16.28 21.59 -3.22
N GLY A 359 15.74 20.50 -2.72
CA GLY A 359 15.94 19.14 -3.18
C GLY A 359 14.71 18.26 -2.91
N ALA A 360 14.98 16.97 -2.72
CA ALA A 360 13.92 16.05 -2.30
C ALA A 360 13.50 16.33 -0.84
N GLY A 361 12.20 16.25 -0.56
CA GLY A 361 11.69 16.48 0.79
C GLY A 361 10.19 16.74 0.83
N ALA A 362 9.71 17.09 2.03
CA ALA A 362 8.32 17.43 2.27
C ALA A 362 8.15 18.53 3.30
N LEU A 363 7.14 19.38 3.10
CA LEU A 363 6.65 20.36 4.06
C LEU A 363 5.16 20.11 4.31
N VAL A 364 4.81 19.88 5.55
CA VAL A 364 3.40 19.79 5.99
C VAL A 364 3.06 21.08 6.71
N PHE A 365 1.97 21.71 6.30
CA PHE A 365 1.60 23.01 6.81
C PHE A 365 0.10 23.15 7.02
N GLU A 366 -0.31 24.08 7.89
CA GLU A 366 -1.69 24.49 8.10
C GLU A 366 -1.90 25.93 7.60
N ARG A 367 -2.95 26.13 6.81
CA ARG A 367 -3.39 27.47 6.39
C ARG A 367 -4.10 28.16 7.54
N SER A 368 -3.71 29.40 7.84
CA SER A 368 -4.46 30.24 8.77
C SER A 368 -5.82 30.57 8.12
N ASP A 369 -6.87 30.56 8.91
CA ASP A 369 -8.16 31.08 8.47
C ASP A 369 -7.98 32.54 8.01
N ALA A 370 -8.49 32.89 6.83
CA ALA A 370 -8.45 34.24 6.28
C ALA A 370 -9.45 35.15 6.98
#